data_7f7e5051ed4582c28c7bc3dedf4942d7
#
_entry.id   7f7e5051ed4582c28c7bc3dedf4942d7
#
_cell.length_a   1.000
_cell.length_b   1.000
_cell.length_c   1.000
_cell.angle_alpha   90.00
_cell.angle_beta   90.00
_cell.angle_gamma   90.00
#
_symmetry.space_group_name_H-M   'P 1'
#
loop_
_entity.id
_entity.type
_entity.pdbx_description
1 polymer ?
#
loop_
_entity_poly.entity_id
_entity_poly.type
_entity_poly.pdbx_seq_one_letter_code
_entity_poly.pdbx_strand_id
1 'polypeptide(L)'
;MGTQDSAALSSPARLPTERPRSRAERSWFERLWREWLLGAALPVWLVITFAFTFARVDGDSMNPTLRTGDVTLLLKYPRWLRAWGLPGTYPERGKIVVFRIPASSDYASQEGWFGLRYRPYNIKRVIGVPGDTVGVHGGRVRVNGRPIAESYTDVSTDRDEPDVTLGPGQIYVLGDNRRIGESVDSRYYGAVELSDVAGPVAWHLGF
;
A
#
# COMPACT_ATOMS: atom_id res chain seq x y z
N MET A 1 88.48 -33.86 -28.29
CA MET A 1 88.05 -32.46 -27.99
C MET A 1 86.60 -32.38 -28.37
N GLY A 2 85.73 -32.51 -27.41
CA GLY A 2 84.29 -32.47 -27.63
C GLY A 2 83.62 -32.06 -26.32
N THR A 3 83.21 -30.83 -26.28
CA THR A 3 82.49 -30.19 -25.19
C THR A 3 81.04 -30.61 -25.23
N GLN A 4 80.57 -31.23 -24.17
CA GLN A 4 79.15 -31.52 -23.94
C GLN A 4 78.48 -30.31 -23.33
N ASP A 5 77.57 -29.68 -24.08
CA ASP A 5 76.66 -28.70 -23.56
C ASP A 5 75.48 -29.39 -22.87
N SER A 6 75.43 -29.24 -21.56
CA SER A 6 74.34 -29.76 -20.73
C SER A 6 73.21 -28.72 -20.66
N ALA A 7 72.13 -28.96 -21.42
CA ALA A 7 70.93 -28.12 -21.39
C ALA A 7 70.17 -28.36 -20.07
N ALA A 8 70.19 -27.35 -19.19
CA ALA A 8 69.36 -27.35 -17.99
C ALA A 8 67.89 -27.14 -18.36
N LEU A 9 67.07 -28.23 -18.16
CA LEU A 9 65.65 -28.21 -18.24
C LEU A 9 65.09 -27.36 -17.07
N SER A 10 64.61 -26.18 -17.38
CA SER A 10 63.87 -25.33 -16.42
C SER A 10 62.53 -25.99 -16.07
N SER A 11 62.38 -26.33 -14.80
CA SER A 11 61.10 -26.88 -14.25
C SER A 11 60.00 -25.83 -14.36
N PRO A 12 58.77 -26.17 -14.84
CA PRO A 12 57.69 -25.20 -14.88
C PRO A 12 57.26 -24.81 -13.48
N ALA A 13 57.13 -23.50 -13.23
CA ALA A 13 56.65 -22.94 -11.98
C ALA A 13 55.24 -23.45 -11.69
N ARG A 14 55.07 -24.17 -10.59
CA ARG A 14 53.75 -24.60 -10.10
C ARG A 14 52.98 -23.39 -9.66
N LEU A 15 51.83 -23.13 -10.30
CA LEU A 15 50.85 -22.14 -9.87
C LEU A 15 50.40 -22.47 -8.44
N PRO A 16 50.19 -21.47 -7.60
CA PRO A 16 49.69 -21.68 -6.24
C PRO A 16 48.33 -22.33 -6.31
N THR A 17 48.22 -23.58 -5.88
CA THR A 17 46.93 -24.24 -5.71
C THR A 17 46.20 -23.56 -4.58
N GLU A 18 45.06 -22.92 -4.87
CA GLU A 18 44.14 -22.40 -3.85
C GLU A 18 43.84 -23.51 -2.85
N ARG A 19 44.21 -23.29 -1.58
CA ARG A 19 43.88 -24.25 -0.52
C ARG A 19 42.36 -24.30 -0.39
N PRO A 20 41.73 -25.50 -0.47
CA PRO A 20 40.30 -25.60 -0.24
C PRO A 20 39.99 -25.09 1.19
N ARG A 21 39.05 -24.19 1.31
CA ARG A 21 38.58 -23.65 2.61
C ARG A 21 38.29 -24.81 3.55
N SER A 22 38.80 -24.75 4.77
CA SER A 22 38.65 -25.81 5.76
C SER A 22 37.16 -26.07 6.07
N ARG A 23 36.80 -27.30 6.43
CA ARG A 23 35.42 -27.68 6.81
C ARG A 23 34.90 -26.84 8.00
N ALA A 24 35.79 -26.36 8.86
CA ALA A 24 35.48 -25.48 9.97
C ALA A 24 35.08 -24.06 9.50
N GLU A 25 35.73 -23.52 8.45
CA GLU A 25 35.37 -22.20 7.89
C GLU A 25 34.03 -22.20 7.19
N ARG A 26 33.64 -23.31 6.53
CA ARG A 26 32.29 -23.48 5.98
C ARG A 26 31.22 -23.51 7.06
N SER A 27 31.48 -24.24 8.15
CA SER A 27 30.48 -24.43 9.22
C SER A 27 30.17 -23.15 9.98
N TRP A 28 31.14 -22.29 10.26
CA TRP A 28 30.90 -21.02 10.95
C TRP A 28 30.22 -20.00 10.03
N PHE A 29 30.57 -19.98 8.75
CA PHE A 29 29.93 -19.12 7.75
C PHE A 29 28.44 -19.51 7.58
N GLU A 30 28.13 -20.79 7.51
CA GLU A 30 26.75 -21.29 7.46
C GLU A 30 25.97 -20.96 8.73
N ARG A 31 26.59 -21.00 9.91
CA ARG A 31 25.97 -20.58 11.18
C ARG A 31 25.69 -19.09 11.20
N LEU A 32 26.65 -18.25 10.82
CA LEU A 32 26.47 -16.80 10.74
C LEU A 32 25.38 -16.41 9.77
N TRP A 33 25.35 -17.01 8.56
CA TRP A 33 24.30 -16.78 7.58
C TRP A 33 22.92 -17.15 8.14
N ARG A 34 22.82 -18.30 8.79
CA ARG A 34 21.57 -18.76 9.36
C ARG A 34 21.12 -17.87 10.54
N GLU A 35 22.04 -17.52 11.44
CA GLU A 35 21.75 -16.64 12.56
C GLU A 35 21.36 -15.22 12.08
N TRP A 36 22.02 -14.71 11.07
CA TRP A 36 21.68 -13.41 10.48
C TRP A 36 20.33 -13.45 9.73
N LEU A 37 20.08 -14.45 8.89
CA LEU A 37 18.83 -14.61 8.18
C LEU A 37 17.63 -14.81 9.11
N LEU A 38 17.74 -15.73 10.07
CA LEU A 38 16.64 -16.05 10.97
C LEU A 38 16.55 -15.06 12.14
N GLY A 39 17.68 -14.58 12.64
CA GLY A 39 17.73 -13.68 13.78
C GLY A 39 17.42 -12.23 13.46
N ALA A 40 17.72 -11.75 12.28
CA ALA A 40 17.53 -10.36 11.90
C ALA A 40 16.75 -10.17 10.59
N ALA A 41 17.22 -10.74 9.49
CA ALA A 41 16.65 -10.45 8.16
C ALA A 41 15.20 -10.91 8.04
N LEU A 42 14.88 -12.13 8.51
CA LEU A 42 13.52 -12.65 8.45
C LEU A 42 12.53 -11.86 9.32
N PRO A 43 12.80 -11.57 10.61
CA PRO A 43 11.92 -10.71 11.41
C PRO A 43 11.73 -9.32 10.81
N VAL A 44 12.79 -8.68 10.34
CA VAL A 44 12.70 -7.36 9.68
C VAL A 44 11.85 -7.42 8.42
N TRP A 45 12.06 -8.43 7.58
CA TRP A 45 11.24 -8.64 6.39
C TRP A 45 9.76 -8.87 6.72
N LEU A 46 9.47 -9.68 7.75
CA LEU A 46 8.11 -9.90 8.22
C LEU A 46 7.47 -8.58 8.70
N VAL A 47 8.17 -7.81 9.53
CA VAL A 47 7.66 -6.52 10.01
C VAL A 47 7.36 -5.60 8.84
N ILE A 48 8.29 -5.43 7.89
CA ILE A 48 8.07 -4.60 6.70
C ILE A 48 6.87 -5.10 5.91
N THR A 49 6.77 -6.40 5.67
CA THR A 49 5.68 -6.99 4.87
C THR A 49 4.32 -6.80 5.52
N PHE A 50 4.22 -6.89 6.87
CA PHE A 50 2.94 -6.78 7.58
C PHE A 50 2.62 -5.36 8.05
N ALA A 51 3.62 -4.51 8.25
CA ALA A 51 3.40 -3.15 8.76
C ALA A 51 3.00 -2.16 7.68
N PHE A 52 3.63 -2.19 6.50
CA PHE A 52 3.39 -1.21 5.44
C PHE A 52 3.66 -1.76 4.04
N THR A 53 3.23 -1.02 3.04
CA THR A 53 3.53 -1.28 1.63
C THR A 53 3.49 0.01 0.84
N PHE A 54 4.18 0.03 -0.28
CA PHE A 54 4.06 1.12 -1.24
C PHE A 54 2.99 0.77 -2.27
N ALA A 55 2.20 1.78 -2.65
CA ALA A 55 1.22 1.68 -3.71
C ALA A 55 1.39 2.84 -4.68
N ARG A 56 1.32 2.55 -5.97
CA ARG A 56 1.30 3.58 -7.01
C ARG A 56 -0.14 3.98 -7.27
N VAL A 57 -0.35 5.29 -7.36
CA VAL A 57 -1.66 5.86 -7.69
C VAL A 57 -1.91 5.72 -9.19
N ASP A 58 -3.09 5.23 -9.54
CA ASP A 58 -3.59 5.15 -10.91
C ASP A 58 -4.96 5.80 -10.97
N GLY A 59 -5.14 6.75 -11.91
CA GLY A 59 -6.36 7.54 -12.09
C GLY A 59 -6.33 8.89 -11.37
N ASP A 60 -7.25 9.76 -11.79
CA ASP A 60 -7.28 11.18 -11.44
C ASP A 60 -8.30 11.53 -10.35
N SER A 61 -8.90 10.52 -9.74
CA SER A 61 -9.98 10.70 -8.75
C SER A 61 -9.57 11.43 -7.46
N MET A 62 -8.27 11.54 -7.20
CA MET A 62 -7.72 12.23 -6.03
C MET A 62 -7.01 13.55 -6.38
N ASN A 63 -7.11 14.03 -7.62
CA ASN A 63 -6.64 15.34 -8.00
C ASN A 63 -7.37 16.44 -7.19
N PRO A 64 -6.68 17.48 -6.72
CA PRO A 64 -5.27 17.79 -6.94
C PRO A 64 -4.30 17.17 -5.93
N THR A 65 -4.79 16.46 -4.89
CA THR A 65 -3.96 15.95 -3.78
C THR A 65 -3.00 14.86 -4.22
N LEU A 66 -3.48 13.89 -5.03
CA LEU A 66 -2.67 12.80 -5.58
C LEU A 66 -2.91 12.74 -7.10
N ARG A 67 -1.85 12.48 -7.84
CA ARG A 67 -1.86 12.36 -9.31
C ARG A 67 -1.48 10.95 -9.73
N THR A 68 -1.90 10.58 -10.92
CA THR A 68 -1.44 9.33 -11.56
C THR A 68 0.09 9.29 -11.60
N GLY A 69 0.66 8.23 -11.06
CA GLY A 69 2.10 8.02 -10.96
C GLY A 69 2.67 8.24 -9.57
N ASP A 70 2.01 9.01 -8.71
CA ASP A 70 2.45 9.23 -7.33
C ASP A 70 2.61 7.91 -6.58
N VAL A 71 3.59 7.87 -5.66
CA VAL A 71 3.81 6.71 -4.79
C VAL A 71 3.37 7.05 -3.38
N THR A 72 2.54 6.20 -2.82
CA THR A 72 1.99 6.35 -1.46
C THR A 72 2.49 5.26 -0.54
N LEU A 73 2.73 5.61 0.73
CA LEU A 73 3.03 4.66 1.80
C LEU A 73 1.74 4.30 2.53
N LEU A 74 1.32 3.04 2.39
CA LEU A 74 0.15 2.47 3.03
C LEU A 74 0.54 1.76 4.33
N LEU A 75 -0.11 2.13 5.45
CA LEU A 75 0.05 1.44 6.72
C LEU A 75 -0.95 0.27 6.82
N LYS A 76 -0.44 -0.95 6.96
CA LYS A 76 -1.26 -2.16 7.08
C LYS A 76 -1.53 -2.56 8.53
N TYR A 77 -0.67 -2.17 9.48
CA TYR A 77 -0.78 -2.58 10.88
C TYR A 77 -2.12 -2.21 11.56
N PRO A 78 -2.81 -1.08 11.24
CA PRO A 78 -4.08 -0.76 11.87
C PRO A 78 -5.17 -1.80 11.59
N ARG A 79 -5.13 -2.43 10.41
CA ARG A 79 -6.01 -3.53 10.04
C ARG A 79 -5.82 -4.75 10.95
N TRP A 80 -4.58 -5.10 11.25
CA TRP A 80 -4.26 -6.24 12.11
C TRP A 80 -4.65 -5.98 13.56
N LEU A 81 -4.41 -4.77 14.08
CA LEU A 81 -4.84 -4.38 15.41
C LEU A 81 -6.36 -4.54 15.57
N ARG A 82 -7.14 -4.08 14.58
CA ARG A 82 -8.60 -4.25 14.59
C ARG A 82 -9.00 -5.73 14.54
N ALA A 83 -8.35 -6.53 13.71
CA ALA A 83 -8.64 -7.96 13.60
C ALA A 83 -8.40 -8.72 14.92
N TRP A 84 -7.49 -8.22 15.77
CA TRP A 84 -7.22 -8.78 17.10
C TRP A 84 -8.05 -8.13 18.22
N GLY A 85 -9.03 -7.29 17.88
CA GLY A 85 -9.87 -6.62 18.87
C GLY A 85 -9.13 -5.57 19.71
N LEU A 86 -7.91 -5.19 19.31
CA LEU A 86 -7.16 -4.13 19.98
C LEU A 86 -7.74 -2.77 19.56
N PRO A 87 -7.69 -1.74 20.43
CA PRO A 87 -8.07 -0.39 20.08
C PRO A 87 -7.16 0.09 18.95
N GLY A 88 -7.57 -0.18 17.72
CA GLY A 88 -6.91 0.26 16.52
C GLY A 88 -7.41 1.63 16.15
N THR A 89 -6.56 2.40 15.53
CA THR A 89 -6.95 3.67 14.93
C THR A 89 -7.96 3.39 13.81
N TYR A 90 -9.20 3.81 14.03
CA TYR A 90 -10.15 3.97 12.94
C TYR A 90 -9.60 5.02 11.97
N PRO A 91 -9.88 4.91 10.67
CA PRO A 91 -9.57 5.98 9.77
C PRO A 91 -10.23 7.27 10.26
N GLU A 92 -9.44 8.28 10.56
CA GLU A 92 -9.94 9.58 10.98
C GLU A 92 -10.51 10.32 9.76
N ARG A 93 -11.48 11.21 10.03
CA ARG A 93 -12.01 12.10 8.99
C ARG A 93 -10.87 12.96 8.39
N GLY A 94 -10.88 13.12 7.07
CA GLY A 94 -9.84 13.82 6.32
C GLY A 94 -8.64 12.98 5.92
N LYS A 95 -8.45 11.78 6.48
CA LYS A 95 -7.35 10.89 6.08
C LYS A 95 -7.66 10.18 4.76
N ILE A 96 -6.64 9.94 3.97
CA ILE A 96 -6.73 9.15 2.73
C ILE A 96 -6.57 7.68 3.10
N VAL A 97 -7.42 6.83 2.53
CA VAL A 97 -7.43 5.39 2.79
C VAL A 97 -7.39 4.61 1.48
N VAL A 98 -6.80 3.42 1.55
CA VAL A 98 -6.87 2.42 0.48
C VAL A 98 -7.84 1.32 0.93
N PHE A 99 -8.77 0.97 0.07
CA PHE A 99 -9.84 0.01 0.36
C PHE A 99 -10.31 -0.69 -0.90
N ARG A 100 -11.15 -1.72 -0.75
CA ARG A 100 -11.87 -2.36 -1.85
C ARG A 100 -13.31 -1.86 -1.88
N ILE A 101 -13.83 -1.58 -3.07
CA ILE A 101 -15.24 -1.21 -3.25
C ILE A 101 -16.13 -2.32 -2.68
N PRO A 102 -17.25 -1.98 -1.99
CA PRO A 102 -18.17 -2.99 -1.45
C PRO A 102 -18.56 -4.05 -2.48
N ALA A 103 -18.52 -5.32 -2.09
CA ALA A 103 -18.74 -6.45 -3.01
C ALA A 103 -20.15 -6.45 -3.64
N SER A 104 -21.11 -5.79 -2.99
CA SER A 104 -22.48 -5.61 -3.48
C SER A 104 -22.63 -4.58 -4.60
N SER A 105 -21.58 -3.80 -4.88
CA SER A 105 -21.61 -2.75 -5.89
C SER A 105 -21.27 -3.29 -7.27
N ASP A 106 -21.94 -2.76 -8.30
CA ASP A 106 -21.64 -3.05 -9.70
C ASP A 106 -20.22 -2.60 -10.10
N TYR A 107 -19.64 -1.67 -9.34
CA TYR A 107 -18.26 -1.18 -9.52
C TYR A 107 -17.19 -2.04 -8.82
N ALA A 108 -17.60 -3.09 -8.08
CA ALA A 108 -16.69 -3.85 -7.22
C ALA A 108 -15.66 -4.67 -8.00
N SER A 109 -15.99 -5.13 -9.19
CA SER A 109 -15.15 -6.08 -9.93
C SER A 109 -14.69 -5.54 -11.27
N GLN A 110 -13.42 -5.80 -11.60
CA GLN A 110 -12.83 -5.56 -12.90
C GLN A 110 -12.39 -6.88 -13.52
N GLU A 111 -12.44 -6.95 -14.86
CA GLU A 111 -11.86 -8.08 -15.58
C GLU A 111 -10.36 -7.87 -15.74
N GLY A 112 -9.60 -8.84 -15.24
CA GLY A 112 -8.16 -8.91 -15.44
C GLY A 112 -7.79 -9.81 -16.62
N TRP A 113 -6.50 -10.11 -16.70
CA TRP A 113 -5.96 -11.04 -17.68
C TRP A 113 -6.66 -12.41 -17.60
N PHE A 114 -6.91 -13.04 -18.72
CA PHE A 114 -7.62 -14.32 -18.87
C PHE A 114 -9.08 -14.31 -18.40
N GLY A 115 -9.78 -13.15 -18.37
CA GLY A 115 -11.17 -13.07 -17.94
C GLY A 115 -11.40 -13.29 -16.44
N LEU A 116 -10.34 -13.31 -15.64
CA LEU A 116 -10.45 -13.44 -14.19
C LEU A 116 -10.96 -12.13 -13.59
N ARG A 117 -12.08 -12.19 -12.86
CA ARG A 117 -12.62 -11.03 -12.16
C ARG A 117 -11.89 -10.86 -10.81
N TYR A 118 -11.47 -9.63 -10.54
CA TYR A 118 -10.84 -9.28 -9.28
C TYR A 118 -11.41 -7.97 -8.72
N ARG A 119 -11.26 -7.74 -7.42
CA ARG A 119 -11.65 -6.50 -6.76
C ARG A 119 -10.40 -5.62 -6.58
N PRO A 120 -10.25 -4.54 -7.38
CA PRO A 120 -9.11 -3.65 -7.28
C PRO A 120 -9.15 -2.86 -5.97
N TYR A 121 -8.00 -2.39 -5.54
CA TYR A 121 -7.91 -1.39 -4.50
C TYR A 121 -8.20 -0.01 -5.06
N ASN A 122 -8.93 0.78 -4.28
CA ASN A 122 -9.23 2.18 -4.55
C ASN A 122 -8.64 3.06 -3.47
N ILE A 123 -8.38 4.31 -3.81
CA ILE A 123 -7.85 5.32 -2.91
C ILE A 123 -8.81 6.50 -2.86
N LYS A 124 -9.30 6.88 -1.67
CA LYS A 124 -10.24 7.98 -1.43
C LYS A 124 -10.00 8.61 -0.06
N ARG A 125 -10.62 9.77 0.16
CA ARG A 125 -10.59 10.48 1.45
C ARG A 125 -11.78 10.12 2.31
N VAL A 126 -11.54 9.88 3.60
CA VAL A 126 -12.59 9.66 4.60
C VAL A 126 -13.29 10.99 4.91
N ILE A 127 -14.59 11.01 4.69
CA ILE A 127 -15.46 12.16 4.95
C ILE A 127 -16.29 11.93 6.20
N GLY A 128 -16.86 10.74 6.37
CA GLY A 128 -17.63 10.34 7.52
C GLY A 128 -17.04 9.10 8.20
N VAL A 129 -17.21 9.03 9.50
CA VAL A 129 -16.81 7.92 10.36
C VAL A 129 -18.04 7.30 11.04
N PRO A 130 -17.95 6.11 11.69
CA PRO A 130 -19.10 5.50 12.34
C PRO A 130 -19.88 6.45 13.23
N GLY A 131 -21.20 6.50 13.07
CA GLY A 131 -22.12 7.41 13.78
C GLY A 131 -22.36 8.75 13.12
N ASP A 132 -21.60 9.10 12.08
CA ASP A 132 -21.87 10.33 11.31
C ASP A 132 -23.06 10.16 10.36
N THR A 133 -23.72 11.27 10.08
CA THR A 133 -24.65 11.41 8.96
C THR A 133 -23.99 12.31 7.91
N VAL A 134 -23.82 11.79 6.69
CA VAL A 134 -23.13 12.46 5.58
C VAL A 134 -24.09 12.65 4.41
N GLY A 135 -24.12 13.85 3.84
CA GLY A 135 -24.89 14.16 2.64
C GLY A 135 -24.24 15.27 1.84
N VAL A 136 -24.76 15.54 0.64
CA VAL A 136 -24.33 16.64 -0.21
C VAL A 136 -25.54 17.49 -0.56
N HIS A 137 -25.52 18.77 -0.20
CA HIS A 137 -26.62 19.69 -0.43
C HIS A 137 -26.10 21.04 -0.94
N GLY A 138 -26.60 21.47 -2.07
CA GLY A 138 -26.18 22.70 -2.73
C GLY A 138 -24.70 22.72 -3.08
N GLY A 139 -24.17 21.58 -3.52
CA GLY A 139 -22.77 21.42 -3.91
C GLY A 139 -21.77 21.36 -2.73
N ARG A 140 -22.26 21.27 -1.49
CA ARG A 140 -21.42 21.23 -0.28
C ARG A 140 -21.63 19.94 0.48
N VAL A 141 -20.54 19.30 0.86
CA VAL A 141 -20.58 18.14 1.73
C VAL A 141 -20.91 18.57 3.15
N ARG A 142 -21.88 17.88 3.76
CA ARG A 142 -22.31 18.08 5.14
C ARG A 142 -22.04 16.83 5.95
N VAL A 143 -21.61 17.05 7.17
CA VAL A 143 -21.47 16.00 8.18
C VAL A 143 -22.24 16.42 9.42
N ASN A 144 -23.18 15.59 9.86
CA ASN A 144 -24.07 15.88 10.98
C ASN A 144 -24.82 17.21 10.79
N GLY A 145 -25.30 17.45 9.55
CA GLY A 145 -26.04 18.65 9.15
C GLY A 145 -25.18 19.92 8.94
N ARG A 146 -23.89 19.88 9.24
CA ARG A 146 -22.99 21.04 9.11
C ARG A 146 -22.08 20.91 7.89
N PRO A 147 -21.92 21.97 7.07
CA PRO A 147 -20.96 21.95 5.98
C PRO A 147 -19.54 21.82 6.53
N ILE A 148 -18.71 21.00 5.88
CA ILE A 148 -17.31 20.85 6.23
C ILE A 148 -16.43 21.74 5.34
N ALA A 149 -15.29 22.17 5.88
CA ALA A 149 -14.27 22.86 5.09
C ALA A 149 -13.41 21.84 4.35
N GLU A 150 -13.27 22.00 3.05
CA GLU A 150 -12.59 21.06 2.16
C GLU A 150 -11.49 21.76 1.36
N SER A 151 -10.36 22.04 2.02
CA SER A 151 -9.22 22.73 1.41
C SER A 151 -8.46 21.86 0.38
N TYR A 152 -8.79 20.60 0.27
CA TYR A 152 -8.15 19.62 -0.59
C TYR A 152 -8.85 19.43 -1.95
N THR A 153 -9.96 20.08 -2.19
CA THR A 153 -10.65 20.09 -3.47
C THR A 153 -10.76 21.54 -4.01
N ASP A 154 -10.68 21.67 -5.31
CA ASP A 154 -10.76 22.95 -6.02
C ASP A 154 -12.14 23.26 -6.59
N VAL A 155 -13.06 22.29 -6.48
CA VAL A 155 -14.42 22.39 -7.04
C VAL A 155 -15.47 21.91 -6.05
N SER A 156 -16.67 22.50 -6.16
CA SER A 156 -17.86 22.03 -5.44
C SER A 156 -18.27 20.65 -5.94
N THR A 157 -18.93 19.88 -5.09
CA THR A 157 -19.54 18.62 -5.50
C THR A 157 -20.71 18.92 -6.41
N ASP A 158 -20.74 18.30 -7.56
CA ASP A 158 -21.61 18.62 -8.70
C ASP A 158 -23.05 18.08 -8.59
N ARG A 159 -23.31 17.21 -7.60
CA ARG A 159 -24.57 16.53 -7.43
C ARG A 159 -24.95 16.47 -5.96
N ASP A 160 -26.22 16.76 -5.67
CA ASP A 160 -26.78 16.56 -4.35
C ASP A 160 -26.97 15.07 -4.07
N GLU A 161 -26.63 14.65 -2.86
CA GLU A 161 -26.78 13.27 -2.38
C GLU A 161 -27.53 13.26 -1.06
N PRO A 162 -28.47 12.32 -0.89
CA PRO A 162 -29.23 12.19 0.34
C PRO A 162 -28.33 11.92 1.53
N ASP A 163 -28.84 12.28 2.71
CA ASP A 163 -28.15 12.00 3.96
C ASP A 163 -28.07 10.47 4.23
N VAL A 164 -26.86 9.99 4.47
CA VAL A 164 -26.56 8.59 4.82
C VAL A 164 -25.99 8.56 6.24
N THR A 165 -26.67 7.87 7.13
CA THR A 165 -26.18 7.62 8.50
C THR A 165 -25.31 6.38 8.52
N LEU A 166 -24.08 6.54 9.01
CA LEU A 166 -23.07 5.47 9.02
C LEU A 166 -23.25 4.59 10.27
N GLY A 167 -23.41 3.31 10.03
CA GLY A 167 -23.45 2.30 11.08
C GLY A 167 -22.08 2.04 11.73
N PRO A 168 -22.08 1.20 12.79
CA PRO A 168 -20.82 0.72 13.37
C PRO A 168 -19.94 0.05 12.31
N GLY A 169 -18.70 0.48 12.19
CA GLY A 169 -17.75 -0.11 11.23
C GLY A 169 -17.87 0.42 9.80
N GLN A 170 -18.68 1.45 9.55
CA GLN A 170 -18.85 2.05 8.23
C GLN A 170 -18.16 3.41 8.12
N ILE A 171 -17.61 3.69 6.95
CA ILE A 171 -17.06 4.99 6.59
C ILE A 171 -17.66 5.48 5.28
N TYR A 172 -17.70 6.80 5.10
CA TYR A 172 -18.07 7.44 3.85
C TYR A 172 -16.83 8.08 3.24
N VAL A 173 -16.57 7.79 1.97
CA VAL A 173 -15.34 8.22 1.31
C VAL A 173 -15.65 8.94 -0.01
N LEU A 174 -14.92 10.02 -0.28
CA LEU A 174 -15.01 10.76 -1.54
C LEU A 174 -13.63 10.91 -2.19
N GLY A 175 -13.63 11.01 -3.51
CA GLY A 175 -12.46 11.50 -4.24
C GLY A 175 -12.28 12.99 -4.02
N ASP A 176 -11.05 13.49 -4.06
CA ASP A 176 -10.77 14.93 -4.00
C ASP A 176 -11.15 15.61 -5.33
N ASN A 177 -11.10 14.86 -6.44
CA ASN A 177 -11.65 15.30 -7.71
C ASN A 177 -13.19 15.14 -7.72
N ARG A 178 -13.88 16.22 -7.43
CA ARG A 178 -15.36 16.23 -7.29
C ARG A 178 -16.10 16.37 -8.60
N ARG A 179 -15.40 16.55 -9.75
CA ARG A 179 -16.02 16.71 -11.07
C ARG A 179 -16.80 15.49 -11.48
N ILE A 180 -17.84 15.68 -12.30
CA ILE A 180 -18.70 14.61 -12.81
C ILE A 180 -17.86 13.57 -13.55
N GLY A 181 -18.06 12.29 -13.20
CA GLY A 181 -17.40 11.18 -13.87
C GLY A 181 -15.95 10.92 -13.46
N GLU A 182 -15.32 11.82 -12.69
CA GLU A 182 -13.91 11.70 -12.34
C GLU A 182 -13.63 10.79 -11.13
N SER A 183 -14.64 10.58 -10.28
CA SER A 183 -14.49 9.74 -9.10
C SER A 183 -15.69 8.84 -8.87
N VAL A 184 -15.47 7.53 -8.91
CA VAL A 184 -16.42 6.53 -8.41
C VAL A 184 -16.11 6.34 -6.92
N ASP A 185 -17.02 6.83 -6.05
CA ASP A 185 -16.85 6.86 -4.60
C ASP A 185 -18.19 6.61 -3.89
N SER A 186 -18.32 6.94 -2.61
CA SER A 186 -19.51 6.65 -1.82
C SER A 186 -20.82 7.27 -2.36
N ARG A 187 -20.74 8.24 -3.26
CA ARG A 187 -21.92 8.76 -4.00
C ARG A 187 -22.53 7.70 -4.94
N TYR A 188 -21.77 6.70 -5.34
CA TYR A 188 -22.17 5.64 -6.27
C TYR A 188 -22.44 4.30 -5.56
N TYR A 189 -21.60 3.93 -4.58
CA TYR A 189 -21.70 2.61 -3.94
C TYR A 189 -22.04 2.67 -2.44
N GLY A 190 -22.30 3.88 -1.89
CA GLY A 190 -22.65 4.02 -0.49
C GLY A 190 -21.48 3.90 0.48
N ALA A 191 -21.80 3.55 1.71
CA ALA A 191 -20.81 3.37 2.76
C ALA A 191 -19.85 2.20 2.50
N VAL A 192 -18.63 2.31 2.98
CA VAL A 192 -17.58 1.28 2.91
C VAL A 192 -17.38 0.67 4.28
N GLU A 193 -17.36 -0.65 4.35
CA GLU A 193 -17.06 -1.37 5.58
C GLU A 193 -15.58 -1.28 5.96
N LEU A 194 -15.27 -1.13 7.22
CA LEU A 194 -13.88 -1.10 7.72
C LEU A 194 -13.12 -2.41 7.45
N SER A 195 -13.83 -3.52 7.26
CA SER A 195 -13.24 -4.80 6.83
C SER A 195 -12.64 -4.75 5.42
N ASP A 196 -13.19 -3.90 4.55
CA ASP A 196 -12.68 -3.67 3.20
C ASP A 196 -11.50 -2.68 3.17
N VAL A 197 -11.23 -1.95 4.27
CA VAL A 197 -10.13 -0.99 4.35
C VAL A 197 -8.80 -1.69 4.57
N ALA A 198 -7.89 -1.55 3.63
CA ALA A 198 -6.53 -2.07 3.72
C ALA A 198 -5.68 -1.26 4.71
N GLY A 199 -5.85 0.07 4.74
CA GLY A 199 -5.20 0.95 5.69
C GLY A 199 -5.17 2.42 5.26
N PRO A 200 -4.72 3.33 6.16
CA PRO A 200 -4.51 4.73 5.84
C PRO A 200 -3.21 4.95 5.08
N VAL A 201 -3.21 5.98 4.25
CA VAL A 201 -2.01 6.53 3.60
C VAL A 201 -1.30 7.43 4.62
N ALA A 202 -0.05 7.08 4.95
CA ALA A 202 0.77 7.86 5.88
C ALA A 202 1.48 9.02 5.20
N TRP A 203 1.89 8.80 3.95
CA TRP A 203 2.71 9.76 3.21
C TRP A 203 2.65 9.49 1.70
N HIS A 204 2.86 10.52 0.88
CA HIS A 204 2.93 10.42 -0.57
C HIS A 204 4.13 11.20 -1.11
N LEU A 205 4.73 10.68 -2.17
CA LEU A 205 5.71 11.35 -3.02
C LEU A 205 5.02 11.68 -4.34
N GLY A 206 4.90 12.96 -4.64
CA GLY A 206 4.54 13.45 -5.96
C GLY A 206 5.78 13.45 -6.87
N PHE A 207 5.63 13.03 -8.11
CA PHE A 207 6.63 13.10 -9.16
C PHE A 207 6.18 14.05 -10.27
#